data_17be0881d553660117f4d6973ee2f4d5
#
_entry.id   17be0881d553660117f4d6973ee2f4d5
#
_cell.length_a   1.000
_cell.length_b   1.000
_cell.length_c   1.000
_cell.angle_alpha   90.00
_cell.angle_beta   90.00
_cell.angle_gamma   90.00
#
_symmetry.space_group_name_H-M   'P 1'
#
loop_
_entity.id
_entity.type
_entity.pdbx_description
1 polymer ?
#
loop_
_entity_poly.entity_id
_entity_poly.type
_entity_poly.pdbx_seq_one_letter_code
_entity_poly.pdbx_strand_id
1 'polypeptide(L)'
;MDTVQTRPERGRVGGVEYVVVGAGDPVTVLAHGLGGSTAETRPLAAGLTGTRVLLHFRGHGDSDPLDDGWDYDILAADLRAVADEVGATRALGLSLGAGALLRLLTATPDWFERLAFVLPAALDRGRSDGATARLDRLAEAMRVGDLDHLQELLLLEVPPELRELRAAQVLTARRARQLAFTEPPFPRGFVRPIDDLAVLMAIRVPSLVLAQEGDDLHTVAIARTLAGALPDAALHVLPPGGVFWTDRHRARDLLAEHLTG
;
A
#
# COMPACT_ATOMS: atom_id res chain seq x y z
N MET A 1 27.75 20.65 -6.12
CA MET A 1 27.27 19.60 -7.03
C MET A 1 25.75 19.76 -7.11
N ASP A 2 25.30 20.39 -8.19
CA ASP A 2 23.88 20.63 -8.43
C ASP A 2 23.19 19.27 -8.66
N THR A 3 22.33 18.91 -7.74
CA THR A 3 21.41 17.78 -7.92
C THR A 3 20.42 18.17 -9.00
N VAL A 4 20.69 17.75 -10.23
CA VAL A 4 19.71 17.85 -11.32
C VAL A 4 18.48 17.07 -10.87
N GLN A 5 17.44 17.78 -10.46
CA GLN A 5 16.13 17.20 -10.17
C GLN A 5 15.53 16.77 -11.52
N THR A 6 15.86 15.55 -11.95
CA THR A 6 15.25 14.97 -13.15
C THR A 6 13.73 14.87 -12.91
N ARG A 7 12.98 15.39 -13.87
CA ARG A 7 11.51 15.28 -13.88
C ARG A 7 11.17 13.79 -13.79
N PRO A 8 10.25 13.36 -12.90
CA PRO A 8 9.92 11.93 -12.79
C PRO A 8 9.43 11.41 -14.14
N GLU A 9 10.02 10.31 -14.58
CA GLU A 9 9.65 9.63 -15.81
C GLU A 9 8.36 8.83 -15.56
N ARG A 10 7.45 8.82 -16.54
CA ARG A 10 6.21 8.03 -16.48
C ARG A 10 6.29 6.92 -17.51
N GLY A 11 5.87 5.72 -17.10
CA GLY A 11 5.73 4.56 -17.97
C GLY A 11 4.33 3.97 -17.86
N ARG A 12 4.04 3.05 -18.77
CA ARG A 12 2.77 2.29 -18.78
C ARG A 12 3.03 0.88 -19.32
N VAL A 13 2.49 -0.13 -18.65
CA VAL A 13 2.54 -1.53 -19.07
C VAL A 13 1.23 -2.23 -18.68
N GLY A 14 0.62 -2.98 -19.58
CA GLY A 14 -0.62 -3.74 -19.32
C GLY A 14 -1.79 -2.89 -18.79
N GLY A 15 -1.86 -1.61 -19.18
CA GLY A 15 -2.89 -0.68 -18.67
C GLY A 15 -2.54 -0.03 -17.32
N VAL A 16 -1.40 -0.39 -16.71
CA VAL A 16 -0.93 0.13 -15.43
C VAL A 16 0.06 1.27 -15.66
N GLU A 17 -0.25 2.47 -15.15
CA GLU A 17 0.67 3.61 -15.14
C GLU A 17 1.62 3.52 -13.96
N TYR A 18 2.85 3.92 -14.15
CA TYR A 18 3.83 4.04 -13.07
C TYR A 18 4.74 5.26 -13.24
N VAL A 19 5.33 5.69 -12.12
CA VAL A 19 6.25 6.83 -12.05
C VAL A 19 7.59 6.35 -11.53
N VAL A 20 8.66 6.66 -12.28
CA VAL A 20 10.04 6.33 -11.92
C VAL A 20 10.70 7.53 -11.26
N VAL A 21 11.36 7.30 -10.12
CA VAL A 21 12.09 8.31 -9.34
C VAL A 21 13.46 7.77 -8.95
N GLY A 22 14.51 8.53 -9.23
CA GLY A 22 15.90 8.10 -9.00
C GLY A 22 16.44 7.26 -10.15
N ALA A 23 17.58 6.63 -9.96
CA ALA A 23 18.22 5.79 -10.95
C ALA A 23 19.21 4.82 -10.28
N GLY A 24 19.54 3.72 -10.98
CA GLY A 24 20.46 2.68 -10.52
C GLY A 24 19.79 1.67 -9.59
N ASP A 25 20.60 0.74 -9.11
CA ASP A 25 20.15 -0.33 -8.22
C ASP A 25 20.15 0.10 -6.74
N PRO A 26 19.30 -0.55 -5.94
CA PRO A 26 18.27 -1.52 -6.31
C PRO A 26 17.05 -0.87 -6.97
N VAL A 27 16.28 -1.66 -7.74
CA VAL A 27 14.99 -1.24 -8.27
C VAL A 27 13.88 -1.71 -7.32
N THR A 28 13.15 -0.76 -6.72
CA THR A 28 12.07 -1.03 -5.77
C THR A 28 10.73 -0.61 -6.36
N VAL A 29 9.80 -1.56 -6.48
CA VAL A 29 8.41 -1.26 -6.85
C VAL A 29 7.57 -1.00 -5.59
N LEU A 30 6.71 0.04 -5.64
CA LEU A 30 5.86 0.45 -4.53
C LEU A 30 4.38 0.46 -4.94
N ALA A 31 3.58 -0.33 -4.24
CA ALA A 31 2.14 -0.48 -4.47
C ALA A 31 1.33 0.22 -3.36
N HIS A 32 0.38 1.08 -3.76
CA HIS A 32 -0.43 1.90 -2.85
C HIS A 32 -1.61 1.15 -2.22
N GLY A 33 -2.28 1.79 -1.26
CA GLY A 33 -3.50 1.32 -0.61
C GLY A 33 -4.78 1.56 -1.45
N LEU A 34 -5.91 1.10 -0.92
CA LEU A 34 -7.23 1.27 -1.56
C LEU A 34 -7.57 2.75 -1.75
N GLY A 35 -8.02 3.11 -2.96
CA GLY A 35 -8.30 4.50 -3.31
C GLY A 35 -7.10 5.43 -3.18
N GLY A 36 -5.90 4.84 -3.09
CA GLY A 36 -4.64 5.55 -2.96
C GLY A 36 -4.04 5.98 -4.30
N SER A 37 -2.83 6.46 -4.21
CA SER A 37 -2.06 6.90 -5.38
C SER A 37 -0.56 6.90 -5.06
N THR A 38 0.25 7.24 -6.04
CA THR A 38 1.69 7.48 -5.84
C THR A 38 1.99 8.56 -4.78
N ALA A 39 1.02 9.40 -4.42
CA ALA A 39 1.17 10.39 -3.35
C ALA A 39 1.28 9.75 -1.94
N GLU A 40 0.72 8.55 -1.75
CA GLU A 40 0.83 7.81 -0.48
C GLU A 40 2.16 7.04 -0.38
N THR A 41 2.62 6.44 -1.46
CA THR A 41 3.85 5.66 -1.47
C THR A 41 5.11 6.52 -1.59
N ARG A 42 5.02 7.70 -2.21
CA ARG A 42 6.15 8.64 -2.35
C ARG A 42 6.80 9.04 -1.02
N PRO A 43 6.07 9.38 0.05
CA PRO A 43 6.67 9.63 1.36
C PRO A 43 7.42 8.43 1.93
N LEU A 44 6.92 7.20 1.72
CA LEU A 44 7.57 5.97 2.18
C LEU A 44 8.85 5.69 1.39
N ALA A 45 8.88 6.06 0.11
CA ALA A 45 10.04 5.91 -0.76
C ALA A 45 11.15 6.95 -0.52
N ALA A 46 10.92 8.00 0.28
CA ALA A 46 11.82 9.16 0.35
C ALA A 46 13.22 8.84 0.91
N GLY A 47 13.35 7.76 1.69
CA GLY A 47 14.65 7.30 2.23
C GLY A 47 15.35 6.23 1.39
N LEU A 48 14.67 5.68 0.37
CA LEU A 48 15.22 4.59 -0.45
C LEU A 48 16.24 5.12 -1.46
N THR A 49 17.31 4.38 -1.65
CA THR A 49 18.29 4.61 -2.73
C THR A 49 17.89 3.85 -4.00
N GLY A 50 18.60 4.08 -5.10
CA GLY A 50 18.34 3.40 -6.37
C GLY A 50 17.09 3.92 -7.08
N THR A 51 16.50 3.06 -7.90
CA THR A 51 15.29 3.35 -8.68
C THR A 51 14.04 2.99 -7.89
N ARG A 52 13.12 3.93 -7.74
CA ARG A 52 11.84 3.75 -7.06
C ARG A 52 10.72 3.88 -8.08
N VAL A 53 9.93 2.84 -8.21
CA VAL A 53 8.84 2.74 -9.18
C VAL A 53 7.51 2.71 -8.42
N LEU A 54 6.75 3.79 -8.53
CA LEU A 54 5.47 3.95 -7.86
C LEU A 54 4.36 3.69 -8.88
N LEU A 55 3.62 2.61 -8.72
CA LEU A 55 2.54 2.25 -9.64
C LEU A 55 1.18 2.83 -9.19
N HIS A 56 0.26 2.96 -10.14
CA HIS A 56 -1.16 3.05 -9.90
C HIS A 56 -1.82 1.73 -10.35
N PHE A 57 -2.50 1.03 -9.45
CA PHE A 57 -3.33 -0.10 -9.87
C PHE A 57 -4.39 0.34 -10.86
N ARG A 58 -4.83 -0.54 -11.76
CA ARG A 58 -5.99 -0.26 -12.62
C ARG A 58 -7.20 0.17 -11.76
N GLY A 59 -8.03 1.06 -12.27
CA GLY A 59 -9.08 1.74 -11.51
C GLY A 59 -8.58 2.90 -10.62
N HIS A 60 -7.26 3.23 -10.65
CA HIS A 60 -6.68 4.32 -9.87
C HIS A 60 -5.77 5.20 -10.74
N GLY A 61 -5.70 6.48 -10.41
CA GLY A 61 -4.82 7.45 -11.08
C GLY A 61 -5.07 7.52 -12.58
N ASP A 62 -3.99 7.47 -13.37
CA ASP A 62 -4.04 7.50 -14.83
C ASP A 62 -3.97 6.07 -15.44
N SER A 63 -4.09 5.00 -14.63
CA SER A 63 -4.21 3.62 -15.11
C SER A 63 -5.57 3.35 -15.75
N ASP A 64 -5.66 2.29 -16.55
CA ASP A 64 -6.90 1.92 -17.21
C ASP A 64 -8.01 1.60 -16.19
N PRO A 65 -9.28 1.86 -16.52
CA PRO A 65 -10.40 1.48 -15.66
C PRO A 65 -10.54 -0.04 -15.54
N LEU A 66 -11.32 -0.50 -14.57
CA LEU A 66 -11.72 -1.88 -14.39
C LEU A 66 -13.23 -2.00 -14.57
N ASP A 67 -13.67 -2.67 -15.64
CA ASP A 67 -15.11 -2.76 -16.01
C ASP A 67 -15.90 -3.66 -15.05
N ASP A 68 -15.30 -4.78 -14.61
CA ASP A 68 -15.98 -5.83 -13.82
C ASP A 68 -15.57 -5.86 -12.33
N GLY A 69 -14.87 -4.85 -11.84
CA GLY A 69 -14.33 -4.84 -10.50
C GLY A 69 -12.91 -5.41 -10.41
N TRP A 70 -12.41 -5.56 -9.19
CA TRP A 70 -11.07 -6.08 -8.95
C TRP A 70 -11.10 -7.18 -7.89
N ASP A 71 -10.07 -8.02 -7.94
CA ASP A 71 -9.68 -8.96 -6.91
C ASP A 71 -8.16 -8.92 -6.72
N TYR A 72 -7.65 -9.72 -5.81
CA TYR A 72 -6.21 -9.75 -5.59
C TYR A 72 -5.42 -10.43 -6.73
N ASP A 73 -6.04 -11.24 -7.58
CA ASP A 73 -5.38 -11.79 -8.77
C ASP A 73 -5.09 -10.70 -9.80
N ILE A 74 -6.07 -9.82 -10.02
CA ILE A 74 -5.92 -8.64 -10.90
C ILE A 74 -4.84 -7.70 -10.38
N LEU A 75 -4.87 -7.37 -9.09
CA LEU A 75 -3.88 -6.47 -8.49
C LEU A 75 -2.47 -7.08 -8.46
N ALA A 76 -2.37 -8.38 -8.23
CA ALA A 76 -1.09 -9.11 -8.29
C ALA A 76 -0.54 -9.12 -9.72
N ALA A 77 -1.40 -9.28 -10.74
CA ALA A 77 -1.01 -9.21 -12.14
C ALA A 77 -0.54 -7.80 -12.54
N ASP A 78 -1.19 -6.75 -12.05
CA ASP A 78 -0.79 -5.36 -12.25
C ASP A 78 0.61 -5.09 -11.65
N LEU A 79 0.82 -5.51 -10.40
CA LEU A 79 2.11 -5.38 -9.71
C LEU A 79 3.20 -6.15 -10.44
N ARG A 80 2.89 -7.38 -10.89
CA ARG A 80 3.80 -8.23 -11.64
C ARG A 80 4.22 -7.58 -12.95
N ALA A 81 3.27 -7.08 -13.73
CA ALA A 81 3.55 -6.45 -15.03
C ALA A 81 4.54 -5.28 -14.89
N VAL A 82 4.34 -4.42 -13.88
CA VAL A 82 5.26 -3.31 -13.62
C VAL A 82 6.62 -3.82 -13.11
N ALA A 83 6.63 -4.77 -12.18
CA ALA A 83 7.88 -5.33 -11.64
C ALA A 83 8.75 -5.98 -12.71
N ASP A 84 8.14 -6.73 -13.64
CA ASP A 84 8.82 -7.32 -14.82
C ASP A 84 9.38 -6.25 -15.74
N GLU A 85 8.56 -5.24 -16.10
CA GLU A 85 8.93 -4.18 -17.03
C GLU A 85 10.15 -3.39 -16.58
N VAL A 86 10.24 -3.14 -15.26
CA VAL A 86 11.32 -2.30 -14.70
C VAL A 86 12.47 -3.13 -14.11
N GLY A 87 12.39 -4.45 -14.11
CA GLY A 87 13.36 -5.34 -13.47
C GLY A 87 13.45 -5.13 -11.96
N ALA A 88 12.30 -4.99 -11.28
CA ALA A 88 12.28 -4.75 -9.84
C ALA A 88 12.80 -5.95 -9.06
N THR A 89 13.79 -5.73 -8.19
CA THR A 89 14.34 -6.73 -7.27
C THR A 89 13.81 -6.58 -5.85
N ARG A 90 13.09 -5.52 -5.53
CA ARG A 90 12.52 -5.23 -4.21
C ARG A 90 11.09 -4.73 -4.32
N ALA A 91 10.27 -5.03 -3.32
CA ALA A 91 8.88 -4.60 -3.33
C ALA A 91 8.41 -4.07 -1.98
N LEU A 92 7.59 -3.02 -2.04
CA LEU A 92 6.84 -2.48 -0.91
C LEU A 92 5.34 -2.47 -1.25
N GLY A 93 4.53 -3.11 -0.40
CA GLY A 93 3.08 -3.03 -0.48
C GLY A 93 2.49 -2.28 0.71
N LEU A 94 1.63 -1.29 0.46
CA LEU A 94 0.87 -0.57 1.48
C LEU A 94 -0.58 -1.06 1.49
N SER A 95 -1.08 -1.56 2.61
CA SER A 95 -2.49 -1.95 2.81
C SER A 95 -3.00 -2.89 1.71
N LEU A 96 -3.82 -2.41 0.77
CA LEU A 96 -4.25 -3.15 -0.42
C LEU A 96 -3.04 -3.67 -1.22
N GLY A 97 -2.02 -2.83 -1.41
CA GLY A 97 -0.78 -3.21 -2.08
C GLY A 97 -0.01 -4.31 -1.34
N ALA A 98 -0.08 -4.37 0.00
CA ALA A 98 0.47 -5.48 0.76
C ALA A 98 -0.26 -6.80 0.44
N GLY A 99 -1.58 -6.75 0.30
CA GLY A 99 -2.37 -7.90 -0.12
C GLY A 99 -2.05 -8.34 -1.56
N ALA A 100 -1.92 -7.40 -2.50
CA ALA A 100 -1.52 -7.69 -3.87
C ALA A 100 -0.12 -8.35 -3.93
N LEU A 101 0.82 -7.84 -3.14
CA LEU A 101 2.16 -8.41 -3.01
C LEU A 101 2.11 -9.83 -2.42
N LEU A 102 1.33 -10.07 -1.36
CA LEU A 102 1.12 -11.42 -0.82
C LEU A 102 0.54 -12.36 -1.87
N ARG A 103 -0.47 -11.94 -2.63
CA ARG A 103 -1.08 -12.75 -3.69
C ARG A 103 -0.06 -13.10 -4.78
N LEU A 104 0.74 -12.14 -5.23
CA LEU A 104 1.81 -12.39 -6.20
C LEU A 104 2.79 -13.45 -5.69
N LEU A 105 3.22 -13.34 -4.43
CA LEU A 105 4.21 -14.23 -3.82
C LEU A 105 3.68 -15.65 -3.57
N THR A 106 2.36 -15.89 -3.56
CA THR A 106 1.84 -17.27 -3.50
C THR A 106 2.22 -18.10 -4.72
N ALA A 107 2.40 -17.45 -5.88
CA ALA A 107 2.80 -18.10 -7.13
C ALA A 107 4.32 -18.03 -7.37
N THR A 108 4.99 -17.00 -6.85
CA THR A 108 6.42 -16.71 -7.09
C THR A 108 7.08 -16.24 -5.78
N PRO A 109 7.28 -17.15 -4.80
CA PRO A 109 7.68 -16.79 -3.43
C PRO A 109 9.09 -16.20 -3.31
N ASP A 110 9.96 -16.40 -4.27
CA ASP A 110 11.37 -16.00 -4.33
C ASP A 110 11.65 -14.91 -5.40
N TRP A 111 10.60 -14.24 -5.90
CA TRP A 111 10.74 -13.26 -6.97
C TRP A 111 11.61 -12.06 -6.60
N PHE A 112 11.42 -11.54 -5.40
CA PHE A 112 12.15 -10.36 -4.92
C PHE A 112 13.28 -10.76 -3.96
N GLU A 113 14.25 -9.88 -3.80
CA GLU A 113 15.35 -10.03 -2.83
C GLU A 113 14.95 -9.54 -1.43
N ARG A 114 14.07 -8.53 -1.35
CA ARG A 114 13.58 -7.95 -0.10
C ARG A 114 12.14 -7.46 -0.24
N LEU A 115 11.38 -7.60 0.84
CA LEU A 115 9.95 -7.27 0.90
C LEU A 115 9.63 -6.35 2.06
N ALA A 116 8.73 -5.38 1.84
CA ALA A 116 8.15 -4.59 2.91
C ALA A 116 6.61 -4.60 2.82
N PHE A 117 5.97 -4.99 3.92
CA PHE A 117 4.51 -4.97 4.09
C PHE A 117 4.15 -3.88 5.09
N VAL A 118 3.59 -2.78 4.60
CA VAL A 118 3.22 -1.62 5.41
C VAL A 118 1.73 -1.65 5.65
N LEU A 119 1.32 -1.63 6.92
CA LEU A 119 -0.08 -1.65 7.33
C LEU A 119 -0.90 -2.75 6.62
N PRO A 120 -0.54 -4.04 6.73
CA PRO A 120 -1.31 -5.12 6.12
C PRO A 120 -2.74 -5.14 6.68
N ALA A 121 -3.75 -5.22 5.79
CA ALA A 121 -5.17 -5.06 6.16
C ALA A 121 -5.95 -6.39 6.23
N ALA A 122 -5.50 -7.43 5.54
CA ALA A 122 -6.14 -8.74 5.49
C ALA A 122 -5.11 -9.82 5.12
N LEU A 123 -5.40 -11.07 5.48
CA LEU A 123 -4.64 -12.27 5.12
C LEU A 123 -5.59 -13.33 4.54
N ASP A 124 -5.72 -14.48 5.23
CA ASP A 124 -6.57 -15.62 4.85
C ASP A 124 -8.01 -15.51 5.37
N ARG A 125 -8.28 -14.56 6.26
CA ARG A 125 -9.58 -14.35 6.91
C ARG A 125 -10.12 -12.96 6.63
N GLY A 126 -11.44 -12.81 6.85
CA GLY A 126 -12.13 -11.53 6.81
C GLY A 126 -11.58 -10.53 7.81
N ARG A 127 -11.85 -9.28 7.50
CA ARG A 127 -11.63 -8.19 8.44
C ARG A 127 -12.58 -8.33 9.63
N SER A 128 -12.25 -7.66 10.73
CA SER A 128 -13.17 -7.52 11.87
C SER A 128 -14.48 -6.84 11.44
N ASP A 129 -15.56 -7.06 12.18
CA ASP A 129 -16.86 -6.41 11.93
C ASP A 129 -16.74 -4.88 11.93
N GLY A 130 -15.90 -4.31 12.80
CA GLY A 130 -15.64 -2.87 12.84
C GLY A 130 -14.94 -2.34 11.59
N ALA A 131 -13.91 -3.05 11.10
CA ALA A 131 -13.21 -2.69 9.87
C ALA A 131 -14.14 -2.82 8.64
N THR A 132 -14.94 -3.88 8.59
CA THR A 132 -15.94 -4.10 7.53
C THR A 132 -16.97 -2.96 7.52
N ALA A 133 -17.57 -2.65 8.67
CA ALA A 133 -18.55 -1.56 8.78
C ALA A 133 -17.97 -0.19 8.41
N ARG A 134 -16.68 0.05 8.65
CA ARG A 134 -16.02 1.29 8.22
C ARG A 134 -15.83 1.33 6.70
N LEU A 135 -15.42 0.21 6.10
CA LEU A 135 -15.28 0.11 4.65
C LEU A 135 -16.63 0.25 3.94
N ASP A 136 -17.72 -0.32 4.49
CA ASP A 136 -19.07 -0.16 3.96
C ASP A 136 -19.51 1.30 3.97
N ARG A 137 -19.22 2.05 5.05
CA ARG A 137 -19.49 3.49 5.09
C ARG A 137 -18.68 4.29 4.07
N LEU A 138 -17.40 3.94 3.90
CA LEU A 138 -16.57 4.56 2.85
C LEU A 138 -17.15 4.27 1.45
N ALA A 139 -17.51 3.02 1.18
CA ALA A 139 -18.09 2.61 -0.10
C ALA A 139 -19.42 3.35 -0.39
N GLU A 140 -20.28 3.49 0.62
CA GLU A 140 -21.54 4.22 0.46
C GLU A 140 -21.30 5.73 0.22
N ALA A 141 -20.40 6.37 0.98
CA ALA A 141 -20.07 7.77 0.77
C ALA A 141 -19.45 8.01 -0.63
N MET A 142 -18.61 7.08 -1.12
CA MET A 142 -18.10 7.11 -2.50
C MET A 142 -19.21 7.00 -3.52
N ARG A 143 -20.12 6.03 -3.35
CA ARG A 143 -21.24 5.78 -4.27
C ARG A 143 -22.17 6.97 -4.44
N VAL A 144 -22.41 7.74 -3.38
CA VAL A 144 -23.25 8.94 -3.41
C VAL A 144 -22.48 10.22 -3.70
N GLY A 145 -21.14 10.15 -3.74
CA GLY A 145 -20.26 11.30 -4.00
C GLY A 145 -20.20 12.30 -2.84
N ASP A 146 -20.44 11.85 -1.60
CA ASP A 146 -20.41 12.71 -0.40
C ASP A 146 -18.98 12.95 0.06
N LEU A 147 -18.35 13.99 -0.49
CA LEU A 147 -16.97 14.35 -0.21
C LEU A 147 -16.73 14.75 1.25
N ASP A 148 -17.68 15.39 1.89
CA ASP A 148 -17.56 15.83 3.28
C ASP A 148 -17.56 14.62 4.21
N HIS A 149 -18.50 13.69 4.03
CA HIS A 149 -18.54 12.45 4.78
C HIS A 149 -17.32 11.55 4.52
N LEU A 150 -16.85 11.48 3.27
CA LEU A 150 -15.58 10.80 2.93
C LEU A 150 -14.40 11.40 3.70
N GLN A 151 -14.31 12.73 3.76
CA GLN A 151 -13.25 13.39 4.51
C GLN A 151 -13.33 13.10 6.01
N GLU A 152 -14.52 13.12 6.60
CA GLU A 152 -14.74 12.76 8.01
C GLU A 152 -14.25 11.34 8.30
N LEU A 153 -14.61 10.36 7.46
CA LEU A 153 -14.17 8.98 7.60
C LEU A 153 -12.65 8.84 7.48
N LEU A 154 -12.01 9.59 6.59
CA LEU A 154 -10.56 9.60 6.41
C LEU A 154 -9.82 10.29 7.58
N LEU A 155 -10.44 11.30 8.21
CA LEU A 155 -9.89 11.93 9.40
C LEU A 155 -9.79 10.97 10.59
N LEU A 156 -10.56 9.88 10.61
CA LEU A 156 -10.42 8.85 11.65
C LEU A 156 -9.07 8.10 11.56
N GLU A 157 -8.39 8.12 10.41
CA GLU A 157 -7.04 7.56 10.24
C GLU A 157 -5.94 8.48 10.79
N VAL A 158 -6.29 9.74 11.08
CA VAL A 158 -5.37 10.73 11.64
C VAL A 158 -5.50 10.69 13.16
N PRO A 159 -4.38 10.73 13.91
CA PRO A 159 -4.42 10.85 15.36
C PRO A 159 -5.32 12.02 15.81
N PRO A 160 -6.17 11.85 16.85
CA PRO A 160 -7.17 12.84 17.23
C PRO A 160 -6.61 14.26 17.43
N GLU A 161 -5.42 14.36 18.03
CA GLU A 161 -4.72 15.62 18.30
C GLU A 161 -4.19 16.34 17.05
N LEU A 162 -4.15 15.64 15.91
CA LEU A 162 -3.65 16.20 14.65
C LEU A 162 -4.78 16.52 13.65
N ARG A 163 -6.01 16.11 13.92
CA ARG A 163 -7.14 16.24 12.97
C ARG A 163 -7.44 17.68 12.58
N GLU A 164 -7.29 18.61 13.53
CA GLU A 164 -7.52 20.05 13.29
C GLU A 164 -6.37 20.74 12.55
N LEU A 165 -5.23 20.07 12.37
CA LEU A 165 -4.14 20.65 11.61
C LEU A 165 -4.52 20.85 10.15
N ARG A 166 -4.18 22.02 9.60
CA ARG A 166 -4.40 22.34 8.18
C ARG A 166 -3.86 21.25 7.24
N ALA A 167 -2.73 20.65 7.59
CA ALA A 167 -2.14 19.58 6.79
C ALA A 167 -3.04 18.34 6.74
N ALA A 168 -3.61 17.92 7.88
CA ALA A 168 -4.55 16.80 7.96
C ALA A 168 -5.81 17.07 7.13
N GLN A 169 -6.40 18.26 7.31
CA GLN A 169 -7.59 18.68 6.59
C GLN A 169 -7.36 18.70 5.06
N VAL A 170 -6.26 19.27 4.60
CA VAL A 170 -5.94 19.34 3.15
C VAL A 170 -5.66 17.96 2.56
N LEU A 171 -4.90 17.11 3.28
CA LEU A 171 -4.55 15.77 2.78
C LEU A 171 -5.77 14.85 2.71
N THR A 172 -6.63 14.86 3.74
CA THR A 172 -7.86 14.04 3.76
C THR A 172 -8.89 14.54 2.75
N ALA A 173 -9.06 15.87 2.57
CA ALA A 173 -9.93 16.41 1.53
C ALA A 173 -9.45 16.05 0.11
N ARG A 174 -8.13 16.05 -0.13
CA ARG A 174 -7.56 15.60 -1.40
C ARG A 174 -7.84 14.11 -1.63
N ARG A 175 -7.62 13.27 -0.60
CA ARG A 175 -7.87 11.83 -0.69
C ARG A 175 -9.34 11.52 -0.87
N ALA A 176 -10.26 12.26 -0.22
CA ALA A 176 -11.70 12.13 -0.43
C ALA A 176 -12.09 12.35 -1.90
N ARG A 177 -11.52 13.39 -2.54
CA ARG A 177 -11.75 13.61 -3.98
C ARG A 177 -11.18 12.48 -4.83
N GLN A 178 -10.00 11.95 -4.51
CA GLN A 178 -9.43 10.81 -5.25
C GLN A 178 -10.32 9.58 -5.15
N LEU A 179 -10.80 9.26 -3.94
CA LEU A 179 -11.72 8.14 -3.69
C LEU A 179 -13.03 8.29 -4.46
N ALA A 180 -13.61 9.48 -4.50
CA ALA A 180 -14.88 9.72 -5.19
C ALA A 180 -14.82 9.46 -6.71
N PHE A 181 -13.61 9.43 -7.30
CA PHE A 181 -13.38 9.13 -8.71
C PHE A 181 -12.73 7.76 -8.96
N THR A 182 -12.63 6.91 -7.92
CA THR A 182 -12.10 5.55 -8.06
C THR A 182 -13.22 4.60 -8.44
N GLU A 183 -13.09 3.92 -9.57
CA GLU A 183 -14.07 2.94 -10.07
C GLU A 183 -13.41 1.57 -10.33
N PRO A 184 -14.09 0.49 -10.01
CA PRO A 184 -15.16 0.35 -9.02
C PRO A 184 -14.62 0.53 -7.62
N PRO A 185 -15.39 1.12 -6.70
CA PRO A 185 -14.88 1.56 -5.41
C PRO A 185 -14.41 0.40 -4.53
N PHE A 186 -15.13 -0.70 -4.51
CA PHE A 186 -14.82 -1.87 -3.69
C PHE A 186 -15.29 -3.15 -4.36
N PRO A 187 -14.60 -4.29 -4.16
CA PRO A 187 -15.09 -5.58 -4.61
C PRO A 187 -16.37 -5.93 -3.86
N ARG A 188 -17.33 -6.56 -4.57
CA ARG A 188 -18.51 -7.12 -3.92
C ARG A 188 -18.11 -8.39 -3.19
N GLY A 189 -18.33 -8.42 -1.89
CA GLY A 189 -18.06 -9.57 -1.04
C GLY A 189 -16.68 -9.56 -0.38
N PHE A 190 -16.39 -10.67 0.28
CA PHE A 190 -15.16 -10.84 1.02
C PHE A 190 -13.97 -11.14 0.09
N VAL A 191 -13.02 -10.22 0.03
CA VAL A 191 -11.79 -10.37 -0.74
C VAL A 191 -10.63 -10.56 0.22
N ARG A 192 -9.93 -11.69 0.09
CA ARG A 192 -8.73 -12.04 0.86
C ARG A 192 -7.54 -12.23 -0.09
N PRO A 193 -6.34 -11.78 0.29
CA PRO A 193 -5.16 -11.91 -0.57
C PRO A 193 -4.68 -13.35 -0.71
N ILE A 194 -4.85 -14.17 0.32
CA ILE A 194 -4.40 -15.57 0.35
C ILE A 194 -5.50 -16.49 0.89
N ASP A 195 -5.46 -17.77 0.54
CA ASP A 195 -6.45 -18.75 0.96
C ASP A 195 -6.08 -19.43 2.28
N ASP A 196 -4.79 -19.57 2.57
CA ASP A 196 -4.23 -20.24 3.74
C ASP A 196 -2.89 -19.59 4.13
N LEU A 197 -2.69 -19.34 5.42
CA LEU A 197 -1.42 -18.82 5.96
C LEU A 197 -0.23 -19.74 5.68
N ALA A 198 -0.46 -21.04 5.51
CA ALA A 198 0.61 -22.00 5.26
C ALA A 198 1.40 -21.70 3.98
N VAL A 199 0.79 -21.03 2.98
CA VAL A 199 1.48 -20.63 1.74
C VAL A 199 2.63 -19.66 2.00
N LEU A 200 2.57 -18.88 3.09
CA LEU A 200 3.60 -17.90 3.46
C LEU A 200 4.91 -18.55 3.87
N MET A 201 4.91 -19.82 4.29
CA MET A 201 6.12 -20.56 4.63
C MET A 201 7.08 -20.76 3.45
N ALA A 202 6.58 -20.62 2.22
CA ALA A 202 7.41 -20.68 1.02
C ALA A 202 8.20 -19.37 0.79
N ILE A 203 7.74 -18.24 1.34
CA ILE A 203 8.35 -16.92 1.17
C ILE A 203 9.50 -16.79 2.16
N ARG A 204 10.72 -17.10 1.73
CA ARG A 204 11.94 -17.07 2.56
C ARG A 204 12.75 -15.79 2.39
N VAL A 205 12.21 -14.86 1.64
CA VAL A 205 12.84 -13.56 1.36
C VAL A 205 12.80 -12.70 2.63
N PRO A 206 13.89 -12.02 3.00
CA PRO A 206 13.90 -11.07 4.12
C PRO A 206 12.77 -10.07 3.99
N SER A 207 11.92 -10.02 5.00
CA SER A 207 10.68 -9.26 4.99
C SER A 207 10.57 -8.30 6.18
N LEU A 208 10.12 -7.08 5.94
CA LEU A 208 9.76 -6.12 6.98
C LEU A 208 8.24 -5.98 7.03
N VAL A 209 7.67 -6.18 8.21
CA VAL A 209 6.25 -5.86 8.47
C VAL A 209 6.19 -4.63 9.35
N LEU A 210 5.54 -3.56 8.85
CA LEU A 210 5.40 -2.31 9.55
C LEU A 210 3.93 -2.06 9.89
N ALA A 211 3.62 -1.91 11.18
CA ALA A 211 2.29 -1.65 11.72
C ALA A 211 2.29 -0.42 12.63
N GLN A 212 1.13 0.03 13.04
CA GLN A 212 0.95 1.09 14.05
C GLN A 212 -0.16 0.74 15.01
N GLU A 213 -0.06 1.22 16.25
CA GLU A 213 -1.12 1.07 17.25
C GLU A 213 -2.35 1.92 16.90
N GLY A 214 -3.51 1.50 17.42
CA GLY A 214 -4.75 2.28 17.30
C GLY A 214 -5.36 2.34 15.91
N ASP A 215 -4.94 1.48 14.99
CA ASP A 215 -5.47 1.42 13.62
C ASP A 215 -6.47 0.25 13.49
N ASP A 216 -7.75 0.59 13.36
CA ASP A 216 -8.84 -0.39 13.30
C ASP A 216 -8.90 -1.13 11.96
N LEU A 217 -8.40 -0.50 10.88
CA LEU A 217 -8.36 -1.11 9.54
C LEU A 217 -7.15 -2.02 9.37
N HIS A 218 -6.03 -1.68 10.04
CA HIS A 218 -4.73 -2.34 9.89
C HIS A 218 -4.23 -2.80 11.27
N THR A 219 -4.97 -3.72 11.88
CA THR A 219 -4.70 -4.11 13.27
C THR A 219 -3.31 -4.71 13.45
N VAL A 220 -2.66 -4.40 14.56
CA VAL A 220 -1.37 -5.00 14.94
C VAL A 220 -1.45 -6.55 14.98
N ALA A 221 -2.64 -7.10 15.25
CA ALA A 221 -2.86 -8.55 15.25
C ALA A 221 -2.64 -9.17 13.86
N ILE A 222 -3.11 -8.51 12.78
CA ILE A 222 -2.86 -8.95 11.40
C ILE A 222 -1.36 -8.91 11.09
N ALA A 223 -0.69 -7.82 11.46
CA ALA A 223 0.75 -7.67 11.24
C ALA A 223 1.57 -8.73 12.00
N ARG A 224 1.19 -9.05 13.24
CA ARG A 224 1.82 -10.13 14.03
C ARG A 224 1.59 -11.50 13.40
N THR A 225 0.37 -11.76 12.91
CA THR A 225 0.07 -13.02 12.22
C THR A 225 0.90 -13.16 10.94
N LEU A 226 1.00 -12.09 10.14
CA LEU A 226 1.83 -12.09 8.93
C LEU A 226 3.30 -12.34 9.26
N ALA A 227 3.87 -11.58 10.19
CA ALA A 227 5.28 -11.71 10.57
C ALA A 227 5.59 -13.09 11.18
N GLY A 228 4.65 -13.67 11.94
CA GLY A 228 4.81 -15.01 12.51
C GLY A 228 4.68 -16.15 11.50
N ALA A 229 4.03 -15.91 10.34
CA ALA A 229 3.87 -16.91 9.29
C ALA A 229 4.99 -16.86 8.25
N LEU A 230 5.71 -15.76 8.12
CA LEU A 230 6.87 -15.62 7.24
C LEU A 230 8.14 -16.15 7.92
N PRO A 231 8.96 -17.00 7.26
CA PRO A 231 10.17 -17.59 7.87
C PRO A 231 11.26 -16.58 8.25
N ASP A 232 11.38 -15.47 7.51
CA ASP A 232 12.38 -14.41 7.73
C ASP A 232 11.70 -13.05 7.72
N ALA A 233 11.05 -12.68 8.82
CA ALA A 233 10.35 -11.41 8.95
C ALA A 233 10.68 -10.68 10.25
N ALA A 234 10.96 -9.38 10.11
CA ALA A 234 11.01 -8.44 11.23
C ALA A 234 9.69 -7.67 11.33
N LEU A 235 9.14 -7.55 12.53
CA LEU A 235 7.95 -6.74 12.82
C LEU A 235 8.33 -5.49 13.61
N HIS A 236 7.91 -4.33 13.12
CA HIS A 236 7.97 -3.08 13.86
C HIS A 236 6.56 -2.50 14.03
N VAL A 237 6.21 -2.16 15.27
CA VAL A 237 4.94 -1.53 15.61
C VAL A 237 5.22 -0.10 16.08
N LEU A 238 4.72 0.87 15.33
CA LEU A 238 4.86 2.29 15.64
C LEU A 238 3.70 2.78 16.52
N PRO A 239 3.84 3.94 17.17
CA PRO A 239 2.75 4.57 17.91
C PRO A 239 1.57 4.94 16.98
N PRO A 240 0.41 5.34 17.52
CA PRO A 240 -0.75 5.74 16.72
C PRO A 240 -0.38 6.80 15.67
N GLY A 241 -0.77 6.53 14.41
CA GLY A 241 -0.43 7.38 13.27
C GLY A 241 1.06 7.41 12.90
N GLY A 242 1.86 6.49 13.43
CA GLY A 242 3.32 6.50 13.31
C GLY A 242 3.84 6.42 11.88
N VAL A 243 3.13 5.74 11.00
CA VAL A 243 3.59 5.56 9.61
C VAL A 243 3.59 6.88 8.83
N PHE A 244 2.56 7.71 8.98
CA PHE A 244 2.39 8.90 8.15
C PHE A 244 2.44 10.23 8.91
N TRP A 245 2.26 10.21 10.24
CA TRP A 245 2.07 11.42 11.04
C TRP A 245 3.12 11.56 12.15
N THR A 246 2.95 10.79 13.23
CA THR A 246 3.66 11.02 14.50
C THR A 246 5.11 10.55 14.48
N ASP A 247 5.42 9.46 13.76
CA ASP A 247 6.76 8.85 13.73
C ASP A 247 7.23 8.50 12.31
N ARG A 248 6.78 9.31 11.33
CA ARG A 248 7.05 9.10 9.90
C ARG A 248 8.55 9.00 9.54
N HIS A 249 9.41 9.62 10.31
CA HIS A 249 10.86 9.54 10.09
C HIS A 249 11.36 8.14 10.42
N ARG A 250 10.92 7.59 11.57
CA ARG A 250 11.25 6.22 11.95
C ARG A 250 10.73 5.20 10.95
N ALA A 251 9.50 5.38 10.45
CA ALA A 251 8.95 4.53 9.40
C ALA A 251 9.84 4.51 8.15
N ARG A 252 10.30 5.68 7.70
CA ARG A 252 11.21 5.81 6.54
C ARG A 252 12.57 5.18 6.78
N ASP A 253 13.15 5.40 7.98
CA ASP A 253 14.46 4.86 8.33
C ASP A 253 14.43 3.33 8.33
N LEU A 254 13.39 2.72 8.92
CA LEU A 254 13.19 1.27 8.91
C LEU A 254 13.05 0.71 7.48
N LEU A 255 12.27 1.39 6.63
CA LEU A 255 12.09 0.99 5.24
C LEU A 255 13.41 1.14 4.45
N ALA A 256 14.13 2.24 4.66
CA ALA A 256 15.41 2.49 3.99
C ALA A 256 16.47 1.46 4.43
N GLU A 257 16.63 1.22 5.72
CA GLU A 257 17.55 0.23 6.26
C GLU A 257 17.26 -1.16 5.69
N HIS A 258 15.98 -1.55 5.63
CA HIS A 258 15.60 -2.87 5.16
C HIS A 258 15.69 -3.01 3.63
N LEU A 259 15.21 -2.03 2.87
CA LEU A 259 15.12 -2.12 1.40
C LEU A 259 16.39 -1.66 0.66
N THR A 260 17.38 -1.05 1.33
CA THR A 260 18.64 -0.63 0.70
C THR A 260 19.85 -1.43 1.14
N GLY A 261 19.73 -2.19 2.22
CA GLY A 261 20.80 -3.03 2.80
C GLY A 261 21.18 -4.25 1.98
#